data_c9ab1912b33aabce5fc1aa75a31d53cf
#
_entry.id   c9ab1912b33aabce5fc1aa75a31d53cf
#
_cell.length_a   1.000
_cell.length_b   1.000
_cell.length_c   1.000
_cell.angle_alpha   90.00
_cell.angle_beta   90.00
_cell.angle_gamma   90.00
#
_symmetry.space_group_name_H-M   'P 1'
#
loop_
_entity.id
_entity.type
_entity.pdbx_description
1 polymer ?
#
loop_
_entity_poly.entity_id
_entity_poly.type
_entity_poly.pdbx_seq_one_letter_code
_entity_poly.pdbx_strand_id
1 'polypeptide(L)'
;MNTQTEQSVWVQAVSYEELALNTGKTIRYQDVEVALFKLQSGKLHAIQNRCPHKEGVLAEGIVCDEHVFCPMHDRKIHLPSGEVQKPDTGCVQTYETKIQDGYVYIAFPAARDIAS
;
A
#
# COMPACT_ATOMS: atom_id res chain seq x y z
N MET A 1 -17.27 7.24 -18.22
CA MET A 1 -16.89 7.32 -17.88
C MET A 1 -16.16 7.35 -17.26
N ASN A 2 -16.17 7.26 -17.06
CA ASN A 2 -15.61 7.39 -16.46
C ASN A 2 -14.67 7.49 -16.11
N THR A 3 -14.43 7.77 -16.16
CA THR A 3 -13.58 7.88 -16.08
C THR A 3 -12.74 8.21 -15.43
N GLN A 4 -12.74 8.57 -15.01
CA GLN A 4 -12.14 8.90 -14.33
C GLN A 4 -11.23 8.36 -13.76
N THR A 5 -11.34 7.86 -13.49
CA THR A 5 -10.75 7.04 -12.93
C THR A 5 -9.48 6.80 -13.35
N GLU A 6 -9.34 6.73 -14.29
CA GLU A 6 -8.19 6.48 -14.74
C GLU A 6 -7.24 7.46 -14.51
N GLN A 7 -7.44 8.31 -13.71
CA GLN A 7 -6.53 9.37 -13.39
C GLN A 7 -5.47 8.90 -12.42
N SER A 8 -4.68 7.94 -12.82
CA SER A 8 -3.58 7.46 -11.99
C SER A 8 -2.27 7.95 -12.56
N VAL A 9 -1.30 8.16 -11.70
CA VAL A 9 0.04 8.58 -12.08
C VAL A 9 1.00 7.51 -11.59
N TRP A 10 1.82 6.98 -12.49
CA TRP A 10 2.84 6.03 -12.09
C TRP A 10 4.02 6.79 -11.53
N VAL A 11 4.33 6.54 -10.27
CA VAL A 11 5.40 7.24 -9.58
C VAL A 11 6.50 6.25 -9.25
N GLN A 12 7.73 6.58 -9.64
CA GLN A 12 8.87 5.74 -9.31
C GLN A 12 9.13 5.83 -7.81
N ALA A 13 9.11 4.69 -7.16
CA ALA A 13 9.26 4.66 -5.71
C ALA A 13 10.68 4.33 -5.30
N VAL A 14 11.07 3.06 -5.42
CA VAL A 14 12.37 2.62 -4.97
C VAL A 14 12.86 1.50 -5.87
N SER A 15 14.13 1.18 -5.76
CA SER A 15 14.68 0.02 -6.44
C SER A 15 14.07 -1.24 -5.83
N TYR A 16 13.68 -2.17 -6.67
CA TYR A 16 13.08 -3.41 -6.19
C TYR A 16 14.03 -4.15 -5.25
N GLU A 17 15.32 -4.08 -5.54
CA GLU A 17 16.31 -4.79 -4.74
C GLU A 17 16.54 -4.16 -3.37
N GLU A 18 16.16 -2.91 -3.22
CA GLU A 18 16.32 -2.24 -1.93
C GLU A 18 15.25 -2.63 -0.93
N LEU A 19 14.20 -3.29 -1.39
CA LEU A 19 13.11 -3.68 -0.51
C LEU A 19 13.47 -4.95 0.22
N ALA A 20 13.35 -4.92 1.54
CA ALA A 20 13.54 -6.12 2.33
C ALA A 20 12.28 -6.97 2.26
N LEU A 21 12.44 -8.28 2.32
CA LEU A 21 11.30 -9.17 2.30
C LEU A 21 10.48 -9.03 3.57
N ASN A 22 9.17 -9.12 3.43
CA ASN A 22 8.23 -9.09 4.54
C ASN A 22 8.37 -7.86 5.41
N THR A 23 8.69 -6.74 4.76
CA THR A 23 8.90 -5.47 5.46
C THR A 23 8.22 -4.38 4.67
N GLY A 24 7.59 -3.46 5.38
CA GLY A 24 6.92 -2.34 4.75
C GLY A 24 7.85 -1.14 4.60
N LYS A 25 7.55 -0.32 3.60
CA LYS A 25 8.26 0.92 3.40
C LYS A 25 7.25 2.00 3.06
N THR A 26 7.37 3.14 3.71
CA THR A 26 6.46 4.26 3.44
C THR A 26 6.90 4.99 2.19
N ILE A 27 5.98 5.12 1.25
CA ILE A 27 6.21 5.87 0.01
C ILE A 27 5.20 6.99 -0.01
N ARG A 28 5.68 8.19 -0.20
CA ARG A 28 4.80 9.36 -0.17
C ARG A 28 4.82 10.08 -1.50
N TYR A 29 3.65 10.48 -1.96
CA TYR A 29 3.51 11.29 -3.15
C TYR A 29 2.43 12.31 -2.88
N GLN A 30 2.83 13.57 -2.82
CA GLN A 30 1.93 14.66 -2.46
C GLN A 30 1.33 14.36 -1.08
N ASP A 31 0.01 14.28 -0.97
CA ASP A 31 -0.63 14.05 0.32
C ASP A 31 -0.93 12.59 0.59
N VAL A 32 -0.51 11.70 -0.29
CA VAL A 32 -0.85 10.31 -0.18
C VAL A 32 0.34 9.51 0.31
N GLU A 33 0.14 8.74 1.38
CA GLU A 33 1.16 7.83 1.89
C GLU A 33 0.74 6.41 1.64
N VAL A 34 1.64 5.62 1.10
CA VAL A 34 1.38 4.24 0.77
C VAL A 34 2.39 3.37 1.49
N ALA A 35 1.92 2.25 2.00
CA ALA A 35 2.81 1.24 2.59
C ALA A 35 3.10 0.22 1.49
N LEU A 36 4.35 0.11 1.10
CA LEU A 36 4.78 -0.80 0.06
C LEU A 36 5.45 -2.01 0.70
N PHE A 37 4.97 -3.19 0.35
CA PHE A 37 5.48 -4.44 0.91
C PHE A 37 6.00 -5.35 -0.18
N LYS A 38 7.12 -6.01 0.10
CA LYS A 38 7.65 -7.05 -0.77
C LYS A 38 7.57 -8.35 0.01
N LEU A 39 6.74 -9.26 -0.46
CA LEU A 39 6.50 -10.50 0.27
C LEU A 39 7.60 -11.53 0.02
N GLN A 40 7.57 -12.57 0.82
CA GLN A 40 8.51 -13.68 0.70
C GLN A 40 8.55 -14.22 -0.73
N SER A 41 7.40 -14.24 -1.40
CA SER A 41 7.31 -14.74 -2.77
C SER A 41 7.89 -13.77 -3.79
N GLY A 42 8.24 -12.56 -3.38
CA GLY A 42 8.70 -11.53 -4.31
C GLY A 42 7.59 -10.64 -4.82
N LYS A 43 6.34 -10.94 -4.49
CA LYS A 43 5.24 -10.11 -4.94
C LYS A 43 5.21 -8.79 -4.18
N LEU A 44 4.70 -7.79 -4.84
CA LEU A 44 4.57 -6.46 -4.27
C LEU A 44 3.13 -6.15 -3.98
N HIS A 45 2.89 -5.47 -2.88
CA HIS A 45 1.56 -4.97 -2.55
C HIS A 45 1.71 -3.57 -1.98
N ALA A 46 0.84 -2.67 -2.39
CA ALA A 46 0.86 -1.30 -1.90
C ALA A 46 -0.53 -0.98 -1.37
N ILE A 47 -0.60 -0.53 -0.14
CA ILE A 47 -1.86 -0.21 0.50
C ILE A 47 -1.75 1.14 1.19
N GLN A 48 -2.88 1.69 1.53
CA GLN A 48 -2.96 2.88 2.35
C GLN A 48 -2.15 2.68 3.62
N ASN A 49 -1.37 3.67 4.02
CA ASN A 49 -0.42 3.51 5.12
C ASN A 49 -1.03 3.81 6.50
N ARG A 50 -2.33 3.71 6.61
CA ARG A 50 -3.02 3.96 7.87
C ARG A 50 -4.06 2.90 8.13
N CYS A 51 -4.09 2.42 9.35
CA CYS A 51 -5.11 1.47 9.76
C CYS A 51 -6.45 2.20 9.82
N PRO A 52 -7.53 1.59 9.29
CA PRO A 52 -8.82 2.26 9.25
C PRO A 52 -9.42 2.55 10.62
N HIS A 53 -9.01 1.82 11.65
CA HIS A 53 -9.59 2.00 12.98
C HIS A 53 -8.75 2.91 13.85
N LYS A 54 -7.47 3.00 13.60
CA LYS A 54 -6.56 3.81 14.38
C LYS A 54 -5.53 4.37 13.44
N GLU A 55 -4.72 5.27 13.94
CA GLU A 55 -3.71 5.88 13.10
C GLU A 55 -2.41 5.09 13.06
N GLY A 56 -2.50 3.78 13.18
CA GLY A 56 -1.31 2.97 13.07
C GLY A 56 -0.70 3.06 11.69
N VAL A 57 0.62 3.13 11.63
CA VAL A 57 1.35 3.19 10.38
C VAL A 57 1.57 1.77 9.90
N LEU A 58 0.86 1.37 8.84
CA LEU A 58 0.87 -0.02 8.42
C LEU A 58 2.22 -0.49 7.90
N ALA A 59 3.03 0.43 7.36
CA ALA A 59 4.36 0.07 6.91
C ALA A 59 5.23 -0.45 8.05
N GLU A 60 4.88 -0.13 9.30
CA GLU A 60 5.63 -0.61 10.45
C GLU A 60 5.05 -1.88 11.05
N GLY A 61 4.02 -2.42 10.44
CA GLY A 61 3.40 -3.63 10.94
C GLY A 61 4.20 -4.87 10.60
N ILE A 62 3.79 -5.97 11.19
CA ILE A 62 4.44 -7.25 10.97
C ILE A 62 3.74 -7.96 9.82
N VAL A 63 4.53 -8.41 8.85
CA VAL A 63 4.01 -9.09 7.67
C VAL A 63 4.10 -10.59 7.88
N CYS A 64 3.00 -11.29 7.59
CA CYS A 64 2.96 -12.74 7.67
C CYS A 64 2.16 -13.23 6.48
N ASP A 65 2.80 -13.99 5.60
CA ASP A 65 2.17 -14.44 4.37
C ASP A 65 1.67 -13.23 3.58
N GLU A 66 0.40 -13.15 3.28
CA GLU A 66 -0.16 -12.04 2.52
C GLU A 66 -0.93 -11.07 3.39
N HIS A 67 -0.58 -11.02 4.67
CA HIS A 67 -1.25 -10.13 5.61
C HIS A 67 -0.25 -9.26 6.35
N VAL A 68 -0.73 -8.11 6.80
CA VAL A 68 0.05 -7.26 7.69
C VAL A 68 -0.76 -7.04 8.94
N PHE A 69 -0.08 -7.02 10.08
CA PHE A 69 -0.72 -6.78 11.37
C PHE A 69 -0.45 -5.35 11.77
N CYS A 70 -1.54 -4.61 12.01
CA CYS A 70 -1.42 -3.21 12.43
C CYS A 70 -0.66 -3.13 13.75
N PRO A 71 0.36 -2.27 13.84
CA PRO A 71 1.15 -2.21 15.07
C PRO A 71 0.39 -1.71 16.28
N MET A 72 -0.75 -1.06 16.08
CA MET A 72 -1.49 -0.51 17.21
C MET A 72 -2.39 -1.55 17.89
N HIS A 73 -3.09 -2.35 17.11
CA HIS A 73 -4.07 -3.27 17.69
C HIS A 73 -4.04 -4.65 17.07
N ASP A 74 -2.96 -4.98 16.38
CA ASP A 74 -2.79 -6.31 15.79
C ASP A 74 -3.93 -6.70 14.85
N ARG A 75 -4.58 -5.72 14.27
CA ARG A 75 -5.58 -6.03 13.27
C ARG A 75 -4.90 -6.58 12.04
N LYS A 76 -5.46 -7.67 11.53
CA LYS A 76 -4.88 -8.39 10.41
C LYS A 76 -5.51 -7.90 9.11
N ILE A 77 -4.70 -7.42 8.20
CA ILE A 77 -5.18 -6.87 6.94
C ILE A 77 -4.63 -7.68 5.79
N HIS A 78 -5.53 -8.08 4.90
CA HIS A 78 -5.16 -8.86 3.72
C HIS A 78 -4.58 -7.90 2.69
N LEU A 79 -3.31 -8.07 2.35
CA LEU A 79 -2.63 -7.12 1.50
C LEU A 79 -3.21 -7.02 0.08
N PRO A 80 -3.53 -8.14 -0.58
CA PRO A 80 -4.07 -8.03 -1.94
C PRO A 80 -5.42 -7.31 -2.02
N SER A 81 -6.29 -7.48 -1.03
CA SER A 81 -7.62 -6.89 -1.08
C SER A 81 -7.79 -5.66 -0.24
N GLY A 82 -6.92 -5.47 0.75
CA GLY A 82 -7.06 -4.37 1.69
C GLY A 82 -8.09 -4.61 2.77
N GLU A 83 -8.67 -5.80 2.84
CA GLU A 83 -9.72 -6.08 3.81
C GLU A 83 -9.16 -6.43 5.18
N VAL A 84 -9.77 -5.85 6.20
CA VAL A 84 -9.46 -6.22 7.57
C VAL A 84 -10.13 -7.54 7.86
N GLN A 85 -9.37 -8.48 8.43
CA GLN A 85 -9.89 -9.82 8.68
C GLN A 85 -10.75 -9.86 9.92
N LYS A 86 -11.70 -10.80 9.92
CA LYS A 86 -12.57 -11.00 11.07
C LYS A 86 -11.75 -11.30 12.32
N PRO A 87 -12.23 -10.94 13.49
CA PRO A 87 -13.56 -10.39 13.75
C PRO A 87 -13.69 -8.89 13.51
N ASP A 88 -12.60 -8.24 13.10
CA ASP A 88 -12.66 -6.82 12.83
C ASP A 88 -13.27 -6.58 11.46
N THR A 89 -13.55 -5.32 11.17
CA THR A 89 -14.14 -4.94 9.89
C THR A 89 -13.40 -3.73 9.34
N GLY A 90 -13.60 -3.47 8.07
CA GLY A 90 -13.03 -2.32 7.43
C GLY A 90 -12.16 -2.72 6.25
N CYS A 91 -11.63 -1.73 5.57
CA CYS A 91 -10.72 -1.98 4.48
C CYS A 91 -9.84 -0.75 4.27
N VAL A 92 -8.72 -0.97 3.63
CA VAL A 92 -7.82 0.12 3.25
C VAL A 92 -7.74 0.14 1.73
N GLN A 93 -7.36 1.30 1.21
CA GLN A 93 -7.19 1.47 -0.22
C GLN A 93 -5.98 0.65 -0.66
N THR A 94 -6.10 0.00 -1.83
CA THR A 94 -4.95 -0.68 -2.43
C THR A 94 -4.52 0.09 -3.66
N TYR A 95 -3.26 -0.07 -4.04
CA TYR A 95 -2.69 0.63 -5.18
C TYR A 95 -1.96 -0.36 -6.07
N GLU A 96 -2.02 -0.15 -7.37
CA GLU A 96 -1.32 -1.03 -8.30
C GLU A 96 0.16 -0.75 -8.28
N THR A 97 0.94 -1.79 -8.54
CA THR A 97 2.39 -1.67 -8.61
C THR A 97 2.88 -2.32 -9.88
N LYS A 98 4.06 -1.91 -10.32
CA LYS A 98 4.73 -2.59 -11.42
C LYS A 98 6.22 -2.41 -11.24
N ILE A 99 6.98 -3.26 -11.91
CA ILE A 99 8.44 -3.18 -11.90
C ILE A 99 8.88 -2.88 -13.31
N GLN A 100 9.73 -1.88 -13.46
CA GLN A 100 10.27 -1.52 -14.76
C GLN A 100 11.71 -1.11 -14.58
N ASP A 101 12.62 -1.75 -15.31
CA ASP A 101 14.05 -1.47 -15.26
C ASP A 101 14.60 -1.56 -13.84
N GLY A 102 14.06 -2.50 -13.06
CA GLY A 102 14.56 -2.73 -11.70
C GLY A 102 13.97 -1.80 -10.65
N TYR A 103 13.07 -0.91 -11.04
CA TYR A 103 12.45 0.02 -10.10
C TYR A 103 10.97 -0.28 -9.94
N VAL A 104 10.49 -0.04 -8.72
CA VAL A 104 9.09 -0.22 -8.40
C VAL A 104 8.35 1.08 -8.66
N TYR A 105 7.23 0.98 -9.37
CA TYR A 105 6.35 2.11 -9.61
C TYR A 105 5.01 1.83 -8.96
N ILE A 106 4.42 2.86 -8.38
CA ILE A 106 3.12 2.76 -7.72
C ILE A 106 2.16 3.70 -8.43
N ALA A 107 0.96 3.22 -8.68
CA ALA A 107 -0.07 4.05 -9.30
C ALA A 107 -0.76 4.87 -8.21
N PHE A 108 -0.39 6.13 -8.09
CA PHE A 108 -1.01 7.05 -7.15
C PHE A 108 -2.17 7.75 -7.83
N PRO A 109 -3.19 8.16 -7.08
CA PRO A 109 -4.24 8.96 -7.67
C PRO A 109 -3.66 10.28 -8.17
N ALA A 110 -4.12 10.74 -9.32
CA ALA A 110 -3.65 12.01 -9.83
C ALA A 110 -4.07 13.13 -8.89
N ALA A 111 -3.30 14.18 -8.88
CA ALA A 111 -3.61 15.31 -8.01
C ALA A 111 -5.00 15.79 -8.34
N ARG A 112 -5.66 16.03 -7.45
CA ARG A 112 -6.92 16.35 -7.65
C ARG A 112 -7.26 17.58 -7.44
N ASP A 113 -7.15 17.76 -7.65
CA ASP A 113 -7.47 18.69 -7.60
C ASP A 113 -8.34 19.17 -7.44
N ILE A 114 -8.56 19.09 -7.44
CA ILE A 114 -9.22 19.33 -7.34
C ILE A 114 -9.96 19.79 -7.13
N ALA A 115 -10.13 19.96 -7.19
CA ALA A 115 -10.80 20.26 -6.97
C ALA A 115 -11.31 20.60 -6.79
N SER A 116 -11.36 20.73 -6.90
CA SER A 116 -11.81 20.95 -6.63
C SER A 116 -11.99 21.09 -6.44
#